data_ebdf7bc1242aaff3b0823f152f7aef1e
#
_entry.id   ebdf7bc1242aaff3b0823f152f7aef1e
#
_cell.length_a   1.000
_cell.length_b   1.000
_cell.length_c   1.000
_cell.angle_alpha   90.00
_cell.angle_beta   90.00
_cell.angle_gamma   90.00
#
_symmetry.space_group_name_H-M   'P 1'
#
loop_
_entity.id
_entity.type
_entity.pdbx_description
1 polymer ?
#
loop_
_entity_poly.entity_id
_entity_poly.type
_entity_poly.pdbx_seq_one_letter_code
_entity_poly.pdbx_strand_id
1 'polypeptide(L)'
;MTGTRRLRSAITLVLAAVLAVTLSAPAEARAFTTTVTNFDAQGNQVVRFDTRGDAVDAHDGEIALFGGTYYLYGTSYDCGFAWQATSSPFCGFKVYTSPDLVHWTDRGWLFDATGVWQTRCNGATYGCFRPHVGYDAATRKYVLWVNVYDNSVGFRVLTSANPAGPFTEAPVPTLAVNNNAPAGGVNNGDHDVFVDTDGTAYLSYTDWRTNGDIVVERLAANYLTGTGAYARLGQSQTEAPALFKRNGVYYLTYSDPNCGYCAGTGTSYRTAASPLGPWSAPVKISQDSCGGQPAFVSALPTTSGTAYVYASDLWNNGQRNEALANYYWAPLEFTATGAIAPMTCRNSFSLDLATGSAGHQDPPPGVDQADGVTGFRTYCDVGAGVARFQTFVPSRGGTLSAVSYTSFQAGNPGAGLEIGVYAATEGFQPTGAALSTAVVPATSIGWSPRAVTVTPGIAVTAGKRYGLLVRSATTTGCYGLEYNDSSPYPGGGEAYSNDHGVTFRAEPGRSLKFSTSVG
;
A
#
# COMPACT_ATOMS: atom_id res chain seq x y z
N MET A 1 99.55 2.73 21.24
CA MET A 1 99.06 1.85 20.19
C MET A 1 97.55 2.10 20.02
N THR A 2 97.17 2.73 18.98
CA THR A 2 95.89 3.33 18.66
C THR A 2 94.90 2.30 18.08
N GLY A 3 93.73 2.21 18.66
CA GLY A 3 92.60 1.39 18.15
C GLY A 3 91.32 2.21 17.97
N THR A 4 91.12 2.61 16.77
CA THR A 4 89.94 3.36 16.36
C THR A 4 88.68 2.48 16.24
N ARG A 5 87.64 2.78 17.05
CA ARG A 5 86.29 2.20 16.92
C ARG A 5 85.50 3.05 16.02
N ARG A 6 85.03 2.47 14.91
CA ARG A 6 84.03 3.11 14.01
C ARG A 6 82.62 2.88 14.58
N LEU A 7 81.93 4.00 14.84
CA LEU A 7 80.48 4.00 15.12
C LEU A 7 79.72 3.82 13.79
N ARG A 8 78.85 2.83 13.73
CA ARG A 8 77.87 2.68 12.66
C ARG A 8 76.56 3.27 13.13
N SER A 9 76.16 4.42 12.56
CA SER A 9 74.82 5.00 12.74
C SER A 9 73.82 4.21 11.91
N ALA A 10 72.82 3.60 12.55
CA ALA A 10 71.65 3.02 11.92
C ALA A 10 70.61 4.15 11.78
N ILE A 11 70.28 4.53 10.55
CA ILE A 11 69.19 5.41 10.24
C ILE A 11 67.92 4.58 10.15
N THR A 12 67.01 4.74 11.13
CA THR A 12 65.68 4.12 11.10
C THR A 12 64.75 5.02 10.32
N LEU A 13 64.35 4.59 9.10
CA LEU A 13 63.30 5.27 8.32
C LEU A 13 61.94 4.91 8.93
N VAL A 14 61.27 5.89 9.50
CA VAL A 14 59.85 5.75 9.90
C VAL A 14 58.99 6.12 8.68
N LEU A 15 58.39 5.12 8.02
CA LEU A 15 57.36 5.34 7.02
C LEU A 15 56.07 5.72 7.74
N ALA A 16 55.68 7.00 7.68
CA ALA A 16 54.35 7.42 8.08
C ALA A 16 53.36 7.11 6.93
N ALA A 17 52.55 6.06 7.12
CA ALA A 17 51.42 5.77 6.23
C ALA A 17 50.34 6.80 6.51
N VAL A 18 50.16 7.76 5.62
CA VAL A 18 49.01 8.68 5.61
C VAL A 18 47.82 7.91 5.07
N LEU A 19 46.93 7.50 5.97
CA LEU A 19 45.62 6.95 5.60
C LEU A 19 44.79 8.11 5.03
N ALA A 20 44.68 8.22 3.71
CA ALA A 20 43.74 9.12 3.05
C ALA A 20 42.33 8.55 3.25
N VAL A 21 41.62 9.06 4.26
CA VAL A 21 40.16 8.87 4.39
C VAL A 21 39.54 9.67 3.26
N THR A 22 39.18 9.00 2.18
CA THR A 22 38.30 9.56 1.17
C THR A 22 36.93 9.72 1.79
N LEU A 23 36.60 10.90 2.28
CA LEU A 23 35.23 11.30 2.53
C LEU A 23 34.52 11.27 1.18
N SER A 24 33.78 10.20 0.91
CA SER A 24 32.82 10.20 -0.17
C SER A 24 31.82 11.33 0.15
N ALA A 25 31.79 12.36 -0.70
CA ALA A 25 30.74 13.36 -0.65
C ALA A 25 29.40 12.64 -0.70
N PRO A 26 28.41 13.07 0.09
CA PRO A 26 27.07 12.53 -0.04
C PRO A 26 26.65 12.68 -1.52
N ALA A 27 26.17 11.60 -2.13
CA ALA A 27 25.64 11.64 -3.48
C ALA A 27 24.60 12.76 -3.50
N GLU A 28 24.82 13.80 -4.31
CA GLU A 28 23.81 14.84 -4.51
C GLU A 28 22.55 14.13 -4.99
N ALA A 29 21.47 14.30 -4.21
CA ALA A 29 20.16 13.80 -4.57
C ALA A 29 19.80 14.44 -5.91
N ARG A 30 19.89 13.68 -6.98
CA ARG A 30 19.54 14.16 -8.32
C ARG A 30 18.03 14.26 -8.37
N ALA A 31 17.52 15.46 -8.62
CA ALA A 31 16.12 15.67 -8.93
C ALA A 31 15.71 14.76 -10.09
N PHE A 32 14.60 14.06 -9.94
CA PHE A 32 14.05 13.21 -10.99
C PHE A 32 12.52 13.32 -11.01
N THR A 33 11.95 13.20 -12.20
CA THR A 33 10.51 13.21 -12.38
C THR A 33 9.96 11.81 -12.17
N THR A 34 8.98 11.69 -11.28
CA THR A 34 8.16 10.48 -11.10
C THR A 34 6.76 10.72 -11.63
N THR A 35 6.12 9.68 -12.17
CA THR A 35 4.71 9.73 -12.61
C THR A 35 3.90 8.66 -11.89
N VAL A 36 2.91 9.10 -11.14
CA VAL A 36 1.98 8.24 -10.40
C VAL A 36 0.68 8.13 -11.18
N THR A 37 0.22 6.90 -11.43
CA THR A 37 -1.02 6.62 -12.17
C THR A 37 -2.09 6.09 -11.21
N ASN A 38 -3.30 6.66 -11.29
CA ASN A 38 -4.48 6.26 -10.51
C ASN A 38 -5.47 5.47 -11.37
N PHE A 39 -5.68 5.93 -12.62
CA PHE A 39 -6.60 5.31 -13.57
C PHE A 39 -5.92 5.16 -14.92
N ASP A 40 -6.27 4.10 -15.64
CA ASP A 40 -5.83 3.90 -17.02
C ASP A 40 -6.58 4.84 -18.00
N ALA A 41 -6.28 4.73 -19.29
CA ALA A 41 -6.89 5.57 -20.32
C ALA A 41 -8.41 5.30 -20.49
N GLN A 42 -8.91 4.17 -20.01
CA GLN A 42 -10.32 3.76 -20.02
C GLN A 42 -11.04 4.15 -18.74
N GLY A 43 -10.33 4.72 -17.75
CA GLY A 43 -10.88 5.12 -16.45
C GLY A 43 -10.96 3.98 -15.43
N ASN A 44 -10.33 2.82 -15.69
CA ASN A 44 -10.23 1.76 -14.70
C ASN A 44 -9.17 2.11 -13.66
N GLN A 45 -9.42 1.75 -12.41
CA GLN A 45 -8.42 1.88 -11.34
C GLN A 45 -7.16 1.08 -11.67
N VAL A 46 -5.99 1.59 -11.29
CA VAL A 46 -4.71 0.91 -11.45
C VAL A 46 -4.30 0.29 -10.14
N VAL A 47 -4.02 -1.01 -10.14
CA VAL A 47 -3.44 -1.70 -8.99
C VAL A 47 -1.98 -1.29 -8.84
N ARG A 48 -1.58 -0.89 -7.63
CA ARG A 48 -0.17 -0.68 -7.31
C ARG A 48 0.43 -2.00 -6.87
N PHE A 49 1.42 -2.45 -7.62
CA PHE A 49 2.18 -3.65 -7.27
C PHE A 49 3.51 -3.30 -6.65
N ASP A 50 3.95 -4.12 -5.71
CA ASP A 50 5.29 -4.05 -5.16
C ASP A 50 6.32 -4.64 -6.14
N THR A 51 7.60 -4.53 -5.78
CA THR A 51 8.70 -5.02 -6.61
C THR A 51 8.72 -6.54 -6.82
N ARG A 52 7.87 -7.30 -6.12
CA ARG A 52 7.69 -8.75 -6.28
C ARG A 52 6.47 -9.11 -7.14
N GLY A 53 5.62 -8.13 -7.45
CA GLY A 53 4.37 -8.32 -8.19
C GLY A 53 3.17 -8.64 -7.31
N ASP A 54 3.27 -8.42 -6.00
CA ASP A 54 2.14 -8.49 -5.08
C ASP A 54 1.51 -7.09 -4.95
N ALA A 55 0.17 -7.02 -4.86
CA ALA A 55 -0.49 -5.74 -4.67
C ALA A 55 -0.05 -5.08 -3.36
N VAL A 56 0.15 -3.78 -3.39
CA VAL A 56 0.41 -2.98 -2.20
C VAL A 56 -0.86 -2.99 -1.35
N ASP A 57 -0.76 -3.51 -0.13
CA ASP A 57 -1.86 -3.68 0.82
C ASP A 57 -1.53 -2.90 2.09
N ALA A 58 -1.70 -1.58 2.03
CA ALA A 58 -1.39 -0.62 3.09
C ALA A 58 -2.35 0.57 3.01
N HIS A 59 -3.57 0.36 3.49
CA HIS A 59 -4.69 1.31 3.37
C HIS A 59 -4.79 2.24 4.56
N ASP A 60 -5.52 3.33 4.41
CA ASP A 60 -5.92 4.30 5.45
C ASP A 60 -4.80 4.93 6.29
N GLY A 61 -3.54 4.69 5.96
CA GLY A 61 -2.39 5.23 6.68
C GLY A 61 -1.83 6.51 6.06
N GLU A 62 -0.51 6.55 5.83
CA GLU A 62 0.17 7.74 5.31
C GLU A 62 1.39 7.43 4.44
N ILE A 63 1.84 8.43 3.66
CA ILE A 63 3.19 8.46 3.10
C ILE A 63 4.05 9.42 3.92
N ALA A 64 5.11 8.91 4.55
CA ALA A 64 6.10 9.71 5.27
C ALA A 64 7.46 9.67 4.56
N LEU A 65 8.27 10.72 4.73
CA LEU A 65 9.63 10.79 4.19
C LEU A 65 10.64 10.80 5.33
N PHE A 66 11.45 9.76 5.45
CA PHE A 66 12.52 9.67 6.45
C PHE A 66 13.85 9.33 5.79
N GLY A 67 14.86 10.15 6.03
CA GLY A 67 16.21 9.90 5.52
C GLY A 67 16.31 9.77 3.99
N GLY A 68 15.43 10.43 3.24
CA GLY A 68 15.40 10.40 1.78
C GLY A 68 14.66 9.19 1.18
N THR A 69 14.02 8.36 2.01
CA THR A 69 13.21 7.22 1.59
C THR A 69 11.73 7.49 1.92
N TYR A 70 10.85 7.21 0.98
CA TYR A 70 9.40 7.28 1.17
C TYR A 70 8.92 5.99 1.83
N TYR A 71 8.10 6.13 2.87
CA TYR A 71 7.47 5.02 3.61
C TYR A 71 5.96 5.14 3.43
N LEU A 72 5.31 4.09 2.94
CA LEU A 72 3.86 3.95 2.95
C LEU A 72 3.50 3.03 4.10
N TYR A 73 2.82 3.56 5.09
CA TYR A 73 2.23 2.83 6.20
C TYR A 73 0.76 2.61 5.94
N GLY A 74 0.22 1.46 6.36
CA GLY A 74 -1.21 1.23 6.22
C GLY A 74 -1.70 -0.06 6.86
N THR A 75 -3.02 -0.14 6.97
CA THR A 75 -3.72 -1.34 7.40
C THR A 75 -3.74 -2.35 6.26
N SER A 76 -3.38 -3.59 6.58
CA SER A 76 -3.48 -4.72 5.67
C SER A 76 -4.87 -5.36 5.76
N TYR A 77 -5.41 -5.77 4.62
CA TYR A 77 -6.67 -6.51 4.51
C TYR A 77 -6.49 -7.89 3.90
N ASP A 78 -5.26 -8.30 3.61
CA ASP A 78 -4.90 -9.51 2.86
C ASP A 78 -5.15 -10.84 3.60
N CYS A 79 -5.78 -10.81 4.75
CA CYS A 79 -6.21 -11.99 5.50
C CYS A 79 -7.74 -12.17 5.53
N GLY A 80 -8.48 -11.30 4.84
CA GLY A 80 -9.93 -11.31 4.78
C GLY A 80 -10.61 -10.62 5.96
N PHE A 81 -10.01 -9.53 6.46
CA PHE A 81 -10.71 -8.65 7.40
C PHE A 81 -12.02 -8.16 6.80
N ALA A 82 -13.07 -8.19 7.58
CA ALA A 82 -14.37 -7.61 7.24
C ALA A 82 -14.93 -6.87 8.46
N TRP A 83 -15.24 -5.60 8.27
CA TRP A 83 -15.73 -4.74 9.33
C TRP A 83 -17.09 -5.24 9.87
N GLN A 84 -17.27 -5.21 11.19
CA GLN A 84 -18.46 -5.69 11.90
C GLN A 84 -18.81 -7.16 11.63
N ALA A 85 -17.87 -7.95 11.16
CA ALA A 85 -18.06 -9.38 10.94
C ALA A 85 -17.48 -10.19 12.10
N THR A 86 -18.29 -11.08 12.65
CA THR A 86 -17.85 -12.03 13.69
C THR A 86 -16.73 -12.91 13.15
N SER A 87 -15.68 -13.11 13.91
CA SER A 87 -14.52 -13.93 13.56
C SER A 87 -13.63 -13.38 12.43
N SER A 88 -13.83 -12.14 12.00
CA SER A 88 -12.94 -11.51 11.02
C SER A 88 -11.56 -11.24 11.66
N PRO A 89 -10.47 -11.75 11.08
CA PRO A 89 -9.13 -11.59 11.64
C PRO A 89 -8.64 -10.15 11.49
N PHE A 90 -7.71 -9.73 12.35
CA PHE A 90 -6.88 -8.55 12.11
C PHE A 90 -5.66 -8.94 11.28
N CYS A 91 -5.47 -8.32 10.12
CA CYS A 91 -4.35 -8.64 9.26
C CYS A 91 -3.03 -7.99 9.68
N GLY A 92 -3.08 -6.93 10.46
CA GLY A 92 -1.90 -6.18 10.90
C GLY A 92 -1.70 -4.88 10.13
N PHE A 93 -0.62 -4.18 10.48
CA PHE A 93 -0.18 -2.98 9.78
C PHE A 93 1.10 -3.25 9.02
N LYS A 94 1.13 -2.86 7.75
CA LYS A 94 2.28 -3.02 6.86
C LYS A 94 3.04 -1.72 6.64
N VAL A 95 4.27 -1.86 6.21
CA VAL A 95 5.08 -0.77 5.69
C VAL A 95 5.76 -1.16 4.39
N TYR A 96 5.70 -0.26 3.43
CA TYR A 96 6.42 -0.34 2.16
C TYR A 96 7.40 0.82 2.09
N THR A 97 8.50 0.63 1.37
CA THR A 97 9.45 1.70 1.07
C THR A 97 9.55 1.92 -0.43
N SER A 98 9.73 3.17 -0.82
CA SER A 98 9.94 3.54 -2.23
C SER A 98 11.01 4.62 -2.34
N PRO A 99 11.84 4.59 -3.40
CA PRO A 99 12.71 5.70 -3.74
C PRO A 99 11.99 6.80 -4.53
N ASP A 100 10.77 6.53 -5.08
CA ASP A 100 10.15 7.34 -6.13
C ASP A 100 8.61 7.39 -6.11
N LEU A 101 7.94 6.87 -5.11
CA LEU A 101 6.48 6.77 -4.97
C LEU A 101 5.80 5.78 -5.95
N VAL A 102 6.55 5.08 -6.78
CA VAL A 102 6.03 4.13 -7.78
C VAL A 102 6.53 2.72 -7.51
N HIS A 103 7.82 2.56 -7.28
CA HIS A 103 8.45 1.26 -7.03
C HIS A 103 8.47 0.98 -5.53
N TRP A 104 7.47 0.27 -5.05
CA TRP A 104 7.29 -0.06 -3.64
C TRP A 104 7.92 -1.40 -3.29
N THR A 105 8.63 -1.47 -2.18
CA THR A 105 9.19 -2.71 -1.63
C THR A 105 8.52 -2.99 -0.29
N ASP A 106 7.87 -4.13 -0.15
CA ASP A 106 7.29 -4.60 1.12
C ASP A 106 8.42 -4.83 2.15
N ARG A 107 8.31 -4.19 3.30
CA ARG A 107 9.22 -4.32 4.44
C ARG A 107 8.65 -5.17 5.58
N GLY A 108 7.45 -5.69 5.40
CA GLY A 108 6.77 -6.53 6.38
C GLY A 108 5.86 -5.77 7.33
N TRP A 109 5.70 -6.33 8.51
CA TRP A 109 4.77 -5.87 9.53
C TRP A 109 5.41 -4.85 10.47
N LEU A 110 4.66 -3.82 10.84
CA LEU A 110 5.12 -2.82 11.82
C LEU A 110 5.36 -3.44 13.19
N PHE A 111 4.58 -4.45 13.55
CA PHE A 111 4.73 -5.26 14.76
C PHE A 111 4.02 -6.60 14.60
N ASP A 112 4.18 -7.51 15.57
CA ASP A 112 3.46 -8.78 15.58
C ASP A 112 1.98 -8.55 15.88
N ALA A 113 1.12 -8.79 14.88
CA ALA A 113 -0.32 -8.62 14.96
C ALA A 113 -1.05 -9.78 15.64
N THR A 114 -0.33 -10.79 16.15
CA THR A 114 -0.92 -11.95 16.84
C THR A 114 -1.26 -11.65 18.30
N GLY A 115 -1.79 -12.63 19.02
CA GLY A 115 -2.05 -12.53 20.45
C GLY A 115 -3.10 -11.48 20.79
N VAL A 116 -2.76 -10.56 21.68
CA VAL A 116 -3.69 -9.54 22.18
C VAL A 116 -4.22 -8.61 21.08
N TRP A 117 -3.46 -8.41 20.01
CA TRP A 117 -3.87 -7.56 18.90
C TRP A 117 -5.02 -8.20 18.10
N GLN A 118 -5.06 -9.53 17.96
CA GLN A 118 -6.21 -10.23 17.39
C GLN A 118 -7.49 -10.02 18.20
N THR A 119 -7.40 -9.93 19.52
CA THR A 119 -8.56 -9.64 20.38
C THR A 119 -9.00 -8.17 20.27
N ARG A 120 -8.04 -7.24 20.20
CA ARG A 120 -8.30 -5.79 20.14
C ARG A 120 -8.83 -5.33 18.79
N CYS A 121 -8.38 -5.96 17.71
CA CYS A 121 -8.49 -5.43 16.34
C CYS A 121 -9.31 -6.30 15.40
N ASN A 122 -9.92 -7.41 15.86
CA ASN A 122 -10.75 -8.23 14.98
C ASN A 122 -12.02 -7.48 14.55
N GLY A 123 -12.65 -7.93 13.47
CA GLY A 123 -13.84 -7.27 12.93
C GLY A 123 -15.03 -7.18 13.87
N ALA A 124 -15.15 -8.09 14.87
CA ALA A 124 -16.22 -8.05 15.85
C ALA A 124 -16.11 -6.85 16.80
N THR A 125 -14.89 -6.32 17.02
CA THR A 125 -14.61 -5.13 17.82
C THR A 125 -14.39 -3.87 16.97
N TYR A 126 -14.88 -3.85 15.74
CA TYR A 126 -14.74 -2.76 14.76
C TYR A 126 -13.34 -2.60 14.11
N GLY A 127 -12.29 -3.29 14.56
CA GLY A 127 -10.98 -3.28 13.93
C GLY A 127 -9.99 -2.24 14.48
N CYS A 128 -8.82 -2.19 13.86
CA CYS A 128 -7.76 -1.21 14.11
C CYS A 128 -7.29 -0.60 12.79
N PHE A 129 -7.08 0.72 12.78
CA PHE A 129 -6.88 1.48 11.56
C PHE A 129 -5.87 2.61 11.72
N ARG A 130 -5.47 3.19 10.59
CA ARG A 130 -4.74 4.44 10.43
C ARG A 130 -3.41 4.45 11.17
N PRO A 131 -2.45 3.60 10.79
CA PRO A 131 -1.09 3.68 11.34
C PRO A 131 -0.41 4.96 10.84
N HIS A 132 -0.14 5.91 11.75
CA HIS A 132 0.59 7.15 11.48
C HIS A 132 1.86 7.22 12.30
N VAL A 133 2.99 7.65 11.70
CA VAL A 133 4.31 7.61 12.30
C VAL A 133 4.95 9.00 12.32
N GLY A 134 5.13 9.57 13.51
CA GLY A 134 5.93 10.77 13.73
C GLY A 134 7.36 10.43 14.15
N TYR A 135 8.35 11.23 13.72
CA TYR A 135 9.73 11.11 14.21
C TYR A 135 10.00 12.13 15.31
N ASP A 136 10.30 11.65 16.51
CA ASP A 136 10.76 12.47 17.62
C ASP A 136 12.28 12.60 17.58
N ALA A 137 12.75 13.78 17.16
CA ALA A 137 14.17 14.07 17.05
C ALA A 137 14.89 14.12 18.41
N ALA A 138 14.18 14.46 19.49
CA ALA A 138 14.77 14.55 20.83
C ALA A 138 15.10 13.17 21.39
N THR A 139 14.20 12.19 21.23
CA THR A 139 14.42 10.80 21.67
C THR A 139 15.03 9.94 20.57
N ARG A 140 15.07 10.43 19.33
CA ARG A 140 15.49 9.70 18.13
C ARG A 140 14.68 8.42 17.92
N LYS A 141 13.37 8.51 18.15
CA LYS A 141 12.43 7.40 17.97
C LYS A 141 11.35 7.76 16.96
N TYR A 142 10.91 6.75 16.27
CA TYR A 142 9.68 6.77 15.49
C TYR A 142 8.54 6.39 16.42
N VAL A 143 7.47 7.16 16.41
CA VAL A 143 6.30 7.01 17.27
C VAL A 143 5.11 6.72 16.39
N LEU A 144 4.58 5.49 16.49
CA LEU A 144 3.43 5.00 15.75
C LEU A 144 2.17 5.16 16.61
N TRP A 145 1.19 5.87 16.09
CA TRP A 145 -0.17 5.92 16.63
C TRP A 145 -1.09 5.01 15.82
N VAL A 146 -1.96 4.29 16.51
CA VAL A 146 -2.98 3.44 15.89
C VAL A 146 -4.30 3.62 16.60
N ASN A 147 -5.38 3.66 15.83
CA ASN A 147 -6.73 3.68 16.35
C ASN A 147 -7.21 2.24 16.60
N VAL A 148 -7.63 1.97 17.82
CA VAL A 148 -8.33 0.75 18.19
C VAL A 148 -9.79 1.13 18.46
N TYR A 149 -10.70 0.72 17.59
CA TYR A 149 -12.13 1.08 17.70
C TYR A 149 -12.86 0.39 18.84
N ASP A 150 -12.19 -0.39 19.66
CA ASP A 150 -12.72 -0.90 20.92
C ASP A 150 -12.75 0.21 21.97
N ASN A 151 -13.92 0.59 22.42
CA ASN A 151 -14.14 1.65 23.43
C ASN A 151 -13.42 1.41 24.77
N SER A 152 -13.11 0.15 25.09
CA SER A 152 -12.35 -0.20 26.29
C SER A 152 -10.84 -0.10 26.09
N VAL A 153 -10.37 -0.02 24.85
CA VAL A 153 -8.95 0.01 24.48
C VAL A 153 -8.50 1.40 24.04
N GLY A 154 -9.19 2.01 23.07
CA GLY A 154 -8.87 3.33 22.52
C GLY A 154 -7.54 3.36 21.78
N PHE A 155 -6.98 4.55 21.58
CA PHE A 155 -5.70 4.70 20.89
C PHE A 155 -4.58 3.92 21.58
N ARG A 156 -3.64 3.43 20.74
CA ARG A 156 -2.38 2.83 21.20
C ARG A 156 -1.21 3.53 20.51
N VAL A 157 -0.12 3.59 21.25
CA VAL A 157 1.14 4.20 20.80
C VAL A 157 2.24 3.18 20.90
N LEU A 158 3.06 3.09 19.88
CA LEU A 158 4.20 2.18 19.84
C LEU A 158 5.45 2.97 19.41
N THR A 159 6.63 2.50 19.75
CA THR A 159 7.89 3.17 19.42
C THR A 159 8.89 2.21 18.78
N SER A 160 9.72 2.75 17.89
CA SER A 160 10.85 2.02 17.27
C SER A 160 12.04 2.94 17.06
N ALA A 161 13.24 2.38 16.97
CA ALA A 161 14.43 3.08 16.48
C ALA A 161 14.53 3.07 14.94
N ASN A 162 13.69 2.28 14.28
CA ASN A 162 13.67 2.10 12.82
C ASN A 162 12.28 2.48 12.28
N PRO A 163 12.17 3.29 11.22
CA PRO A 163 10.89 3.65 10.63
C PRO A 163 10.09 2.46 10.09
N ALA A 164 10.74 1.38 9.70
CA ALA A 164 10.07 0.14 9.28
C ALA A 164 9.74 -0.81 10.45
N GLY A 165 10.00 -0.42 11.71
CA GLY A 165 9.78 -1.28 12.86
C GLY A 165 10.95 -2.26 13.14
N PRO A 166 10.75 -3.29 13.97
CA PRO A 166 9.51 -3.54 14.69
C PRO A 166 9.22 -2.47 15.76
N PHE A 167 7.95 -2.15 15.91
CA PHE A 167 7.48 -1.22 16.93
C PHE A 167 7.08 -1.98 18.21
N THR A 168 7.34 -1.36 19.36
CA THR A 168 6.98 -1.91 20.68
C THR A 168 5.99 -0.99 21.36
N GLU A 169 4.92 -1.55 21.95
CA GLU A 169 3.86 -0.81 22.62
C GLU A 169 4.41 0.02 23.77
N ALA A 170 4.07 1.30 23.79
CA ALA A 170 4.35 2.26 24.86
C ALA A 170 3.19 2.28 25.88
N PRO A 171 3.31 2.97 27.02
CA PRO A 171 2.19 3.18 27.93
C PRO A 171 0.97 3.75 27.22
N VAL A 172 -0.21 3.37 27.69
CA VAL A 172 -1.50 3.83 27.15
C VAL A 172 -1.55 5.36 27.20
N PRO A 173 -1.84 6.04 26.07
CA PRO A 173 -1.92 7.49 26.03
C PRO A 173 -3.14 8.00 26.79
N THR A 174 -3.02 9.19 27.35
CA THR A 174 -4.15 9.96 27.90
C THR A 174 -4.41 11.14 26.96
N LEU A 175 -5.64 11.27 26.47
CA LEU A 175 -6.08 12.39 25.64
C LEU A 175 -7.12 13.23 26.40
N ALA A 176 -7.18 14.52 26.09
CA ALA A 176 -8.08 15.46 26.76
C ALA A 176 -9.56 15.11 26.58
N VAL A 177 -9.93 14.58 25.41
CA VAL A 177 -11.31 14.37 25.02
C VAL A 177 -11.65 12.89 24.92
N ASN A 178 -10.85 12.11 24.22
CA ASN A 178 -11.11 10.70 23.98
C ASN A 178 -10.20 9.83 24.86
N ASN A 179 -10.40 9.88 26.16
CA ASN A 179 -9.52 9.33 27.18
C ASN A 179 -9.83 7.88 27.59
N ASN A 180 -10.41 7.10 26.68
CA ASN A 180 -10.76 5.68 26.89
C ASN A 180 -11.85 5.45 27.95
N ALA A 181 -12.57 6.49 28.36
CA ALA A 181 -13.73 6.30 29.26
C ALA A 181 -14.85 5.61 28.48
N PRO A 182 -15.34 4.45 28.90
CA PRO A 182 -16.43 3.78 28.21
C PRO A 182 -17.65 4.69 28.12
N ALA A 183 -18.07 5.01 26.91
CA ALA A 183 -19.39 5.54 26.59
C ALA A 183 -20.09 4.52 25.71
N GLY A 184 -21.38 4.47 25.64
CA GLY A 184 -22.08 3.59 24.72
C GLY A 184 -21.65 3.87 23.25
N GLY A 185 -21.25 2.86 22.51
CA GLY A 185 -20.80 3.00 21.12
C GLY A 185 -19.31 3.30 20.94
N VAL A 186 -18.90 3.72 19.76
CA VAL A 186 -17.50 4.02 19.38
C VAL A 186 -17.10 5.40 19.95
N ASN A 187 -15.97 5.48 20.64
CA ASN A 187 -15.49 6.73 21.22
C ASN A 187 -14.47 7.46 20.35
N ASN A 188 -13.48 6.72 19.88
CA ASN A 188 -12.38 7.23 19.06
C ASN A 188 -12.56 6.83 17.60
N GLY A 189 -12.07 7.64 16.73
CA GLY A 189 -12.18 7.45 15.28
C GLY A 189 -10.87 7.66 14.56
N ASP A 190 -10.98 7.88 13.29
CA ASP A 190 -9.86 8.18 12.40
C ASP A 190 -9.00 9.31 12.93
N HIS A 191 -7.70 9.21 12.70
CA HIS A 191 -6.75 10.18 13.22
C HIS A 191 -5.58 10.42 12.24
N ASP A 192 -4.82 11.45 12.53
CA ASP A 192 -3.59 11.83 11.86
C ASP A 192 -2.60 12.41 12.87
N VAL A 193 -1.31 12.17 12.67
CA VAL A 193 -0.22 12.71 13.48
C VAL A 193 0.59 13.71 12.66
N PHE A 194 0.53 14.95 13.02
CA PHE A 194 1.32 16.01 12.40
C PHE A 194 2.46 16.47 13.31
N VAL A 195 3.68 16.49 12.79
CA VAL A 195 4.87 17.06 13.45
C VAL A 195 5.24 18.36 12.77
N ASP A 196 5.17 19.48 13.52
CA ASP A 196 5.50 20.79 13.00
C ASP A 196 7.02 20.98 12.90
N THR A 197 7.45 22.01 12.18
CA THR A 197 8.85 22.36 11.94
C THR A 197 9.65 22.73 13.21
N ASP A 198 8.96 23.09 14.29
CA ASP A 198 9.56 23.34 15.60
C ASP A 198 9.67 22.06 16.48
N GLY A 199 9.26 20.92 15.97
CA GLY A 199 9.23 19.63 16.67
C GLY A 199 8.01 19.44 17.58
N THR A 200 7.04 20.34 17.57
CA THR A 200 5.78 20.13 18.29
C THR A 200 4.89 19.19 17.49
N ALA A 201 4.36 18.15 18.13
CA ALA A 201 3.45 17.23 17.48
C ALA A 201 1.99 17.46 17.92
N TYR A 202 1.08 17.14 17.01
CA TYR A 202 -0.36 17.23 17.18
C TYR A 202 -1.03 15.95 16.69
N LEU A 203 -2.07 15.53 17.41
CA LEU A 203 -2.99 14.47 17.00
C LEU A 203 -4.30 15.14 16.59
N SER A 204 -4.72 14.98 15.35
CA SER A 204 -6.09 15.27 14.94
C SER A 204 -6.90 13.97 14.92
N TYR A 205 -8.09 13.95 15.49
CA TYR A 205 -8.87 12.72 15.60
C TYR A 205 -10.38 12.96 15.66
N THR A 206 -11.14 11.99 15.20
CA THR A 206 -12.61 11.99 15.27
C THR A 206 -13.08 11.58 16.65
N ASP A 207 -13.99 12.35 17.25
CA ASP A 207 -14.67 12.02 18.50
C ASP A 207 -16.11 11.58 18.22
N TRP A 208 -16.34 10.29 18.22
CA TRP A 208 -17.67 9.72 17.96
C TRP A 208 -18.67 9.93 19.10
N ARG A 209 -18.23 10.28 20.31
CA ARG A 209 -19.12 10.66 21.41
C ARG A 209 -19.87 11.96 21.14
N THR A 210 -19.35 12.76 20.22
CA THR A 210 -20.00 13.99 19.73
C THR A 210 -20.46 13.87 18.27
N ASN A 211 -20.77 12.66 17.84
CA ASN A 211 -21.28 12.36 16.51
C ASN A 211 -20.30 12.76 15.38
N GLY A 212 -19.01 12.51 15.59
CA GLY A 212 -18.00 12.73 14.56
C GLY A 212 -17.50 14.18 14.45
N ASP A 213 -17.36 14.89 15.58
CA ASP A 213 -16.57 16.13 15.62
C ASP A 213 -15.08 15.81 15.57
N ILE A 214 -14.30 16.68 14.96
CA ILE A 214 -12.84 16.53 14.89
C ILE A 214 -12.20 17.37 15.98
N VAL A 215 -11.27 16.75 16.69
CA VAL A 215 -10.44 17.33 17.75
C VAL A 215 -9.01 17.43 17.23
N VAL A 216 -8.33 18.53 17.50
CA VAL A 216 -6.88 18.67 17.36
C VAL A 216 -6.30 18.86 18.74
N GLU A 217 -5.40 17.98 19.17
CA GLU A 217 -4.76 18.02 20.48
C GLU A 217 -3.24 18.07 20.34
N ARG A 218 -2.60 18.95 21.13
CA ARG A 218 -1.15 18.99 21.23
C ARG A 218 -0.64 17.78 22.00
N LEU A 219 0.35 17.08 21.43
CA LEU A 219 1.02 15.98 22.09
C LEU A 219 2.13 16.45 23.04
N ALA A 220 2.48 15.61 24.01
CA ALA A 220 3.66 15.79 24.87
C ALA A 220 4.95 15.74 24.02
N ALA A 221 6.05 16.26 24.60
CA ALA A 221 7.33 16.38 23.88
C ALA A 221 7.89 15.06 23.33
N ASN A 222 7.48 13.93 23.87
CA ASN A 222 7.86 12.59 23.41
C ASN A 222 6.82 11.94 22.48
N TYR A 223 5.77 12.67 22.11
CA TYR A 223 4.65 12.26 21.24
C TYR A 223 3.82 11.07 21.74
N LEU A 224 4.00 10.63 23.00
CA LEU A 224 3.37 9.40 23.50
C LEU A 224 1.99 9.62 24.14
N THR A 225 1.58 10.87 24.38
CA THR A 225 0.33 11.20 25.07
C THR A 225 -0.08 12.64 24.76
N GLY A 226 -1.34 13.00 25.02
CA GLY A 226 -1.83 14.37 24.92
C GLY A 226 -1.31 15.25 26.07
N THR A 227 -1.36 16.58 25.87
CA THR A 227 -1.05 17.58 26.92
C THR A 227 -2.29 18.14 27.60
N GLY A 228 -3.49 17.82 27.10
CA GLY A 228 -4.74 18.45 27.49
C GLY A 228 -5.03 19.80 26.82
N ALA A 229 -4.11 20.31 26.00
CA ALA A 229 -4.34 21.49 25.16
C ALA A 229 -4.94 21.06 23.83
N TYR A 230 -6.21 21.39 23.58
CA TYR A 230 -6.93 20.92 22.40
C TYR A 230 -7.91 21.98 21.87
N ALA A 231 -8.35 21.78 20.62
CA ALA A 231 -9.46 22.49 19.99
C ALA A 231 -10.42 21.51 19.33
N ARG A 232 -11.70 21.90 19.25
CA ARG A 232 -12.74 21.21 18.49
C ARG A 232 -13.11 22.04 17.27
N LEU A 233 -13.47 21.38 16.17
CA LEU A 233 -13.97 22.06 14.98
C LEU A 233 -15.43 22.47 15.11
N GLY A 234 -16.19 21.87 16.04
CA GLY A 234 -17.60 22.16 16.26
C GLY A 234 -18.50 21.72 15.10
N GLN A 235 -18.24 20.53 14.58
CA GLN A 235 -18.98 19.91 13.47
C GLN A 235 -19.43 18.50 13.82
N SER A 236 -20.15 17.84 12.93
CA SER A 236 -20.62 16.47 13.12
C SER A 236 -20.60 15.69 11.82
N GLN A 237 -20.68 14.37 11.91
CA GLN A 237 -20.68 13.45 10.76
C GLN A 237 -19.46 13.64 9.87
N THR A 238 -18.30 13.85 10.47
CA THR A 238 -17.01 13.99 9.77
C THR A 238 -15.99 13.03 10.34
N GLU A 239 -14.99 12.65 9.55
CA GLU A 239 -13.90 11.77 9.97
C GLU A 239 -12.68 11.95 9.07
N ALA A 240 -11.68 11.09 9.21
CA ALA A 240 -10.48 11.06 8.37
C ALA A 240 -9.75 12.41 8.31
N PRO A 241 -9.41 13.02 9.46
CA PRO A 241 -8.66 14.27 9.48
C PRO A 241 -7.25 14.07 8.94
N ALA A 242 -6.73 15.09 8.23
CA ALA A 242 -5.31 15.19 7.86
C ALA A 242 -4.86 16.64 8.05
N LEU A 243 -3.91 16.84 8.98
CA LEU A 243 -3.38 18.14 9.36
C LEU A 243 -2.04 18.41 8.68
N PHE A 244 -1.90 19.54 8.01
CA PHE A 244 -0.64 19.97 7.43
C PHE A 244 -0.45 21.48 7.52
N LYS A 245 0.79 21.96 7.30
CA LYS A 245 1.15 23.37 7.32
C LYS A 245 1.70 23.82 5.98
N ARG A 246 1.21 24.96 5.48
CA ARG A 246 1.72 25.59 4.26
C ARG A 246 1.84 27.10 4.46
N ASN A 247 3.04 27.64 4.23
CA ASN A 247 3.30 29.08 4.31
C ASN A 247 2.83 29.73 5.64
N GLY A 248 3.03 29.03 6.77
CA GLY A 248 2.62 29.51 8.08
C GLY A 248 1.14 29.34 8.43
N VAL A 249 0.32 28.84 7.51
CA VAL A 249 -1.11 28.53 7.72
C VAL A 249 -1.26 27.02 7.90
N TYR A 250 -2.07 26.63 8.88
CA TYR A 250 -2.46 25.24 9.10
C TYR A 250 -3.75 24.94 8.34
N TYR A 251 -3.76 23.78 7.72
CA TYR A 251 -4.90 23.23 6.97
C TYR A 251 -5.28 21.91 7.59
N LEU A 252 -6.55 21.69 7.78
CA LEU A 252 -7.10 20.41 8.22
C LEU A 252 -8.14 19.96 7.19
N THR A 253 -7.81 18.94 6.40
CA THR A 253 -8.77 18.28 5.50
C THR A 253 -9.45 17.13 6.23
N TYR A 254 -10.64 16.76 5.81
CA TYR A 254 -11.42 15.69 6.43
C TYR A 254 -12.54 15.20 5.51
N SER A 255 -13.02 13.99 5.77
CA SER A 255 -14.19 13.39 5.14
C SER A 255 -15.47 14.12 5.61
N ASP A 256 -16.31 14.51 4.67
CA ASP A 256 -17.54 15.27 4.92
C ASP A 256 -18.60 14.94 3.84
N PRO A 257 -19.61 14.10 4.15
CA PRO A 257 -19.83 13.43 5.44
C PRO A 257 -18.84 12.28 5.70
N ASN A 258 -18.90 11.72 6.93
CA ASN A 258 -18.17 10.51 7.28
C ASN A 258 -18.64 9.31 6.44
N CYS A 259 -17.76 8.33 6.29
CA CYS A 259 -18.05 7.15 5.48
C CYS A 259 -17.12 5.99 5.84
N GLY A 260 -17.67 4.85 6.22
CA GLY A 260 -16.91 3.62 6.39
C GLY A 260 -16.94 2.78 5.11
N TYR A 261 -15.79 2.57 4.48
CA TYR A 261 -15.63 1.73 3.28
C TYR A 261 -16.58 2.07 2.12
N CYS A 262 -16.83 3.34 1.86
CA CYS A 262 -17.69 3.77 0.75
C CYS A 262 -16.92 3.98 -0.55
N ALA A 263 -17.62 3.91 -1.67
CA ALA A 263 -17.07 4.19 -3.01
C ALA A 263 -16.86 5.68 -3.31
N GLY A 264 -17.07 6.55 -2.31
CA GLY A 264 -16.82 7.97 -2.42
C GLY A 264 -17.57 8.77 -1.38
N THR A 265 -16.86 9.71 -0.75
CA THR A 265 -17.43 10.70 0.17
C THR A 265 -16.78 12.05 -0.05
N GLY A 266 -17.41 13.14 0.38
CA GLY A 266 -16.87 14.47 0.16
C GLY A 266 -15.61 14.74 0.97
N THR A 267 -14.79 15.68 0.49
CA THR A 267 -13.68 16.25 1.23
C THR A 267 -13.93 17.73 1.47
N SER A 268 -13.85 18.14 2.74
CA SER A 268 -13.84 19.55 3.16
C SER A 268 -12.51 19.88 3.85
N TYR A 269 -12.21 21.17 3.97
CA TYR A 269 -11.07 21.63 4.77
C TYR A 269 -11.39 22.89 5.55
N ARG A 270 -10.57 23.19 6.58
CA ARG A 270 -10.53 24.45 7.31
C ARG A 270 -9.09 24.94 7.44
N THR A 271 -8.93 26.22 7.72
CA THR A 271 -7.61 26.84 7.95
C THR A 271 -7.55 27.56 9.29
N ALA A 272 -6.34 27.67 9.85
CA ALA A 272 -6.07 28.41 11.07
C ALA A 272 -4.63 28.96 11.09
N ALA A 273 -4.39 29.98 11.91
CA ALA A 273 -3.03 30.48 12.19
C ALA A 273 -2.30 29.62 13.24
N SER A 274 -3.02 28.77 13.95
CA SER A 274 -2.51 27.84 14.98
C SER A 274 -3.22 26.49 14.86
N PRO A 275 -2.55 25.34 15.11
CA PRO A 275 -3.20 24.02 15.10
C PRO A 275 -4.35 23.91 16.10
N LEU A 276 -4.33 24.72 17.15
CA LEU A 276 -5.42 24.77 18.14
C LEU A 276 -6.46 25.86 17.82
N GLY A 277 -6.48 26.35 16.57
CA GLY A 277 -7.47 27.31 16.08
C GLY A 277 -7.20 28.76 16.52
N PRO A 278 -8.21 29.65 16.39
CA PRO A 278 -9.55 29.34 15.88
C PRO A 278 -9.54 28.93 14.40
N TRP A 279 -10.37 27.94 14.05
CA TRP A 279 -10.50 27.40 12.71
C TRP A 279 -11.53 28.20 11.88
N SER A 280 -11.28 28.37 10.60
CA SER A 280 -12.18 29.01 9.64
C SER A 280 -13.49 28.22 9.46
N ALA A 281 -14.46 28.80 8.77
CA ALA A 281 -15.60 28.04 8.24
C ALA A 281 -15.12 26.93 7.29
N PRO A 282 -15.87 25.82 7.15
CA PRO A 282 -15.52 24.73 6.25
C PRO A 282 -15.63 25.15 4.78
N VAL A 283 -14.76 24.60 3.95
CA VAL A 283 -14.80 24.75 2.49
C VAL A 283 -14.76 23.35 1.88
N LYS A 284 -15.80 22.99 1.11
CA LYS A 284 -15.87 21.71 0.38
C LYS A 284 -15.02 21.80 -0.90
N ILE A 285 -14.14 20.84 -1.11
CA ILE A 285 -13.25 20.77 -2.29
C ILE A 285 -13.52 19.57 -3.19
N SER A 286 -14.22 18.54 -2.69
CA SER A 286 -14.69 17.40 -3.49
C SER A 286 -16.02 16.90 -2.96
N GLN A 287 -16.85 16.34 -3.85
CA GLN A 287 -18.11 15.70 -3.48
C GLN A 287 -17.95 14.19 -3.24
N ASP A 288 -16.91 13.58 -3.83
CA ASP A 288 -16.72 12.12 -3.87
C ASP A 288 -15.27 11.68 -3.60
N SER A 289 -14.36 12.62 -3.30
CA SER A 289 -12.95 12.31 -3.03
C SER A 289 -12.29 11.44 -4.12
N CYS A 290 -12.70 11.68 -5.37
CA CYS A 290 -12.30 10.91 -6.55
C CYS A 290 -12.64 9.42 -6.49
N GLY A 291 -13.76 9.09 -5.86
CA GLY A 291 -14.29 7.73 -5.75
C GLY A 291 -13.84 6.99 -4.51
N GLY A 292 -13.33 7.70 -3.49
CA GLY A 292 -12.79 7.07 -2.28
C GLY A 292 -13.15 7.77 -0.97
N GLN A 293 -12.57 7.27 0.10
CA GLN A 293 -12.58 7.89 1.43
C GLN A 293 -11.23 8.59 1.66
N PRO A 294 -11.19 9.85 2.15
CA PRO A 294 -9.95 10.54 2.50
C PRO A 294 -9.06 9.71 3.43
N ALA A 295 -7.76 9.66 3.14
CA ALA A 295 -6.78 8.95 3.94
C ALA A 295 -5.79 9.91 4.60
N PHE A 296 -5.00 10.64 3.82
CA PHE A 296 -3.95 11.53 4.33
C PHE A 296 -3.67 12.71 3.39
N VAL A 297 -2.87 13.67 3.89
CA VAL A 297 -2.16 14.67 3.07
C VAL A 297 -0.69 14.69 3.47
N SER A 298 0.18 14.22 2.59
CA SER A 298 1.62 14.19 2.83
C SER A 298 2.33 15.37 2.17
N ALA A 299 3.18 16.06 2.94
CA ALA A 299 4.02 17.15 2.44
C ALA A 299 5.34 16.59 1.91
N LEU A 300 5.51 16.53 0.59
CA LEU A 300 6.66 15.93 -0.07
C LEU A 300 7.53 17.00 -0.72
N PRO A 301 8.86 17.02 -0.46
CA PRO A 301 9.78 17.98 -1.05
C PRO A 301 9.93 17.74 -2.56
N THR A 302 9.80 18.82 -3.34
CA THR A 302 10.05 18.84 -4.79
C THR A 302 11.14 19.85 -5.12
N THR A 303 11.64 19.82 -6.36
CA THR A 303 12.64 20.79 -6.82
C THR A 303 12.13 22.23 -6.83
N SER A 304 10.82 22.43 -6.90
CA SER A 304 10.15 23.74 -6.90
C SER A 304 9.54 24.14 -5.55
N GLY A 305 9.71 23.31 -4.49
CA GLY A 305 9.16 23.57 -3.16
C GLY A 305 8.56 22.32 -2.52
N THR A 306 7.30 22.38 -2.08
CA THR A 306 6.59 21.25 -1.43
C THR A 306 5.30 20.93 -2.17
N ALA A 307 5.14 19.68 -2.57
CA ALA A 307 3.86 19.14 -3.02
C ALA A 307 3.08 18.58 -1.81
N TYR A 308 1.82 18.92 -1.70
CA TYR A 308 0.90 18.38 -0.70
C TYR A 308 0.06 17.31 -1.37
N VAL A 309 0.46 16.05 -1.23
CA VAL A 309 -0.18 14.91 -1.88
C VAL A 309 -1.34 14.44 -1.03
N TYR A 310 -2.54 14.69 -1.52
CA TYR A 310 -3.78 14.15 -0.99
C TYR A 310 -3.95 12.69 -1.42
N ALA A 311 -4.50 11.88 -0.53
CA ALA A 311 -4.85 10.50 -0.80
C ALA A 311 -6.28 10.16 -0.39
N SER A 312 -6.89 9.24 -1.13
CA SER A 312 -8.10 8.53 -0.74
C SER A 312 -7.99 7.04 -1.08
N ASP A 313 -8.61 6.20 -0.26
CA ASP A 313 -8.73 4.76 -0.52
C ASP A 313 -9.97 4.49 -1.36
N LEU A 314 -9.78 3.81 -2.49
CA LEU A 314 -10.83 3.49 -3.44
C LEU A 314 -11.47 2.15 -3.05
N TRP A 315 -12.29 2.18 -1.98
CA TRP A 315 -12.96 1.00 -1.47
C TRP A 315 -13.88 0.36 -2.50
N ASN A 316 -13.82 -0.96 -2.61
CA ASN A 316 -14.65 -1.71 -3.54
C ASN A 316 -15.99 -2.10 -2.90
N ASN A 317 -16.88 -1.12 -2.73
CA ASN A 317 -18.22 -1.35 -2.19
C ASN A 317 -18.93 -2.49 -2.91
N GLY A 318 -19.39 -3.47 -2.14
CA GLY A 318 -20.09 -4.66 -2.64
C GLY A 318 -19.18 -5.85 -2.97
N GLN A 319 -17.86 -5.69 -3.01
CA GLN A 319 -16.94 -6.81 -3.23
C GLN A 319 -16.72 -7.66 -1.96
N ARG A 320 -17.02 -7.12 -0.78
CA ARG A 320 -16.76 -7.76 0.52
C ARG A 320 -15.32 -8.26 0.69
N ASN A 321 -14.39 -7.59 0.03
CA ASN A 321 -12.96 -7.87 0.07
C ASN A 321 -12.22 -6.53 -0.05
N GLU A 322 -11.95 -5.90 1.08
CA GLU A 322 -11.28 -4.60 1.15
C GLU A 322 -9.82 -4.67 0.68
N ALA A 323 -9.23 -5.87 0.63
CA ALA A 323 -7.90 -6.08 0.06
C ALA A 323 -7.83 -5.83 -1.47
N LEU A 324 -8.97 -5.63 -2.13
CA LEU A 324 -9.05 -5.23 -3.54
C LEU A 324 -9.14 -3.71 -3.71
N ALA A 325 -9.13 -2.94 -2.64
CA ALA A 325 -9.11 -1.49 -2.72
C ALA A 325 -7.84 -0.99 -3.42
N ASN A 326 -7.98 0.09 -4.16
CA ASN A 326 -6.86 0.79 -4.78
C ASN A 326 -6.71 2.17 -4.14
N TYR A 327 -5.81 2.98 -4.67
CA TYR A 327 -5.47 4.28 -4.11
C TYR A 327 -5.68 5.37 -5.16
N TYR A 328 -6.25 6.48 -4.75
CA TYR A 328 -6.17 7.73 -5.49
C TYR A 328 -5.19 8.66 -4.78
N TRP A 329 -4.16 9.12 -5.48
CA TRP A 329 -3.21 10.12 -4.99
C TRP A 329 -3.13 11.27 -5.98
N ALA A 330 -3.09 12.52 -5.49
CA ALA A 330 -2.87 13.68 -6.32
C ALA A 330 -2.37 14.87 -5.49
N PRO A 331 -1.53 15.75 -6.04
CA PRO A 331 -1.17 16.99 -5.37
C PRO A 331 -2.39 17.92 -5.26
N LEU A 332 -2.60 18.49 -4.07
CA LEU A 332 -3.55 19.59 -3.89
C LEU A 332 -3.06 20.83 -4.64
N GLU A 333 -3.95 21.50 -5.31
CA GLU A 333 -3.70 22.78 -5.95
C GLU A 333 -4.16 23.93 -5.06
N PHE A 334 -3.37 25.00 -5.03
CA PHE A 334 -3.65 26.17 -4.21
C PHE A 334 -3.82 27.42 -5.07
N THR A 335 -4.82 28.22 -4.75
CA THR A 335 -5.01 29.55 -5.36
C THR A 335 -3.91 30.51 -4.91
N ALA A 336 -3.83 31.67 -5.56
CA ALA A 336 -2.90 32.72 -5.16
C ALA A 336 -3.14 33.25 -3.72
N THR A 337 -4.38 33.11 -3.21
CA THR A 337 -4.73 33.47 -1.83
C THR A 337 -4.46 32.37 -0.81
N GLY A 338 -3.99 31.21 -1.24
CA GLY A 338 -3.71 30.04 -0.39
C GLY A 338 -4.90 29.13 -0.15
N ALA A 339 -6.07 29.39 -0.71
CA ALA A 339 -7.18 28.44 -0.63
C ALA A 339 -6.87 27.17 -1.44
N ILE A 340 -7.31 25.99 -0.94
CA ILE A 340 -7.25 24.78 -1.75
C ILE A 340 -8.29 24.90 -2.86
N ALA A 341 -7.86 24.71 -4.11
CA ALA A 341 -8.75 24.71 -5.27
C ALA A 341 -9.69 23.47 -5.23
N PRO A 342 -10.88 23.54 -5.83
CA PRO A 342 -11.71 22.36 -6.02
C PRO A 342 -10.92 21.21 -6.67
N MET A 343 -11.05 20.01 -6.13
CA MET A 343 -10.32 18.85 -6.62
C MET A 343 -10.81 18.44 -8.01
N THR A 344 -9.87 18.19 -8.91
CA THR A 344 -10.11 17.56 -10.21
C THR A 344 -9.45 16.19 -10.19
N CYS A 345 -10.26 15.14 -10.37
CA CYS A 345 -9.74 13.78 -10.39
C CYS A 345 -8.86 13.55 -11.63
N ARG A 346 -7.65 13.08 -11.43
CA ARG A 346 -6.63 12.91 -12.48
C ARG A 346 -6.31 11.45 -12.67
N ASN A 347 -6.19 11.01 -13.92
CA ASN A 347 -5.71 9.66 -14.22
C ASN A 347 -4.27 9.46 -13.76
N SER A 348 -3.43 10.49 -13.91
CA SER A 348 -2.05 10.48 -13.45
C SER A 348 -1.56 11.89 -13.14
N PHE A 349 -0.46 11.98 -12.41
CA PHE A 349 0.27 13.23 -12.16
C PHE A 349 1.78 12.97 -12.09
N SER A 350 2.58 13.99 -12.34
CA SER A 350 4.03 13.93 -12.22
C SER A 350 4.54 14.89 -11.15
N LEU A 351 5.60 14.48 -10.45
CA LEU A 351 6.32 15.28 -9.48
C LEU A 351 7.82 15.25 -9.78
N ASP A 352 8.45 16.42 -9.69
CA ASP A 352 9.90 16.54 -9.71
C ASP A 352 10.42 16.45 -8.26
N LEU A 353 10.65 15.25 -7.79
CA LEU A 353 11.06 14.98 -6.42
C LEU A 353 12.45 15.54 -6.13
N ALA A 354 12.60 16.22 -4.97
CA ALA A 354 13.88 16.76 -4.52
C ALA A 354 14.80 15.70 -3.91
N THR A 355 14.22 14.55 -3.50
CA THR A 355 14.94 13.43 -2.85
C THR A 355 14.47 12.12 -3.42
N GLY A 356 15.33 11.09 -3.34
CA GLY A 356 15.06 9.77 -3.89
C GLY A 356 15.94 9.45 -5.10
N SER A 357 15.57 8.43 -5.81
CA SER A 357 16.21 8.01 -7.07
C SER A 357 15.17 7.28 -7.92
N ALA A 358 15.36 7.29 -9.24
CA ALA A 358 14.52 6.47 -10.10
C ALA A 358 14.56 5.01 -9.62
N GLY A 359 13.41 4.47 -9.27
CA GLY A 359 13.26 3.05 -8.98
C GLY A 359 13.40 2.24 -10.26
N HIS A 360 13.78 1.00 -10.11
CA HIS A 360 13.83 0.06 -11.22
C HIS A 360 13.19 -1.25 -10.76
N GLN A 361 12.32 -1.76 -11.60
CA GLN A 361 11.80 -3.11 -11.46
C GLN A 361 12.37 -3.92 -12.62
N ASP A 362 13.32 -4.80 -12.30
CA ASP A 362 13.79 -5.75 -13.28
C ASP A 362 12.65 -6.72 -13.61
N PRO A 363 12.34 -6.92 -14.89
CA PRO A 363 11.45 -8.02 -15.25
C PRO A 363 12.08 -9.33 -14.73
N PRO A 364 11.25 -10.29 -14.24
CA PRO A 364 11.77 -11.58 -13.81
C PRO A 364 12.68 -12.18 -14.89
N PRO A 365 13.84 -12.72 -14.54
CA PRO A 365 14.77 -13.25 -15.52
C PRO A 365 14.13 -14.37 -16.34
N GLY A 366 14.36 -14.32 -17.66
CA GLY A 366 13.87 -15.36 -18.57
C GLY A 366 12.40 -15.24 -19.01
N VAL A 367 11.71 -14.14 -18.68
CA VAL A 367 10.33 -13.92 -19.20
C VAL A 367 10.33 -14.01 -20.73
N ASP A 368 9.44 -14.83 -21.24
CA ASP A 368 9.24 -15.07 -22.68
C ASP A 368 7.94 -14.42 -23.17
N GLN A 369 6.82 -14.66 -22.48
CA GLN A 369 5.54 -14.06 -22.79
C GLN A 369 4.92 -13.46 -21.52
N ALA A 370 4.25 -12.33 -21.64
CA ALA A 370 3.52 -11.71 -20.54
C ALA A 370 2.37 -10.82 -21.03
N ASP A 371 1.33 -10.71 -20.21
CA ASP A 371 0.39 -9.61 -20.21
C ASP A 371 0.54 -8.84 -18.90
N GLY A 372 1.16 -7.69 -18.96
CA GLY A 372 1.43 -6.81 -17.82
C GLY A 372 0.37 -5.73 -17.69
N VAL A 373 -0.89 -6.08 -17.73
CA VAL A 373 -2.03 -5.15 -17.64
C VAL A 373 -1.91 -4.19 -16.45
N THR A 374 -2.41 -2.97 -16.62
CA THR A 374 -2.37 -1.92 -15.61
C THR A 374 -3.74 -1.58 -15.02
N GLY A 375 -4.84 -1.77 -15.77
CA GLY A 375 -6.18 -1.50 -15.27
C GLY A 375 -6.66 -2.61 -14.32
N PHE A 376 -7.34 -2.22 -13.24
CA PHE A 376 -7.89 -3.16 -12.26
C PHE A 376 -9.21 -3.73 -12.74
N ARG A 377 -9.16 -4.94 -13.29
CA ARG A 377 -10.34 -5.70 -13.70
C ARG A 377 -10.17 -7.15 -13.26
N THR A 378 -11.12 -7.67 -12.49
CA THR A 378 -11.02 -9.00 -11.90
C THR A 378 -12.29 -9.81 -12.03
N TYR A 379 -12.11 -11.14 -12.04
CA TYR A 379 -13.15 -12.10 -11.76
C TYR A 379 -12.81 -12.89 -10.51
N CYS A 380 -13.73 -13.01 -9.57
CA CYS A 380 -13.64 -14.00 -8.49
C CYS A 380 -14.67 -15.10 -8.76
N ASP A 381 -14.40 -15.97 -9.71
CA ASP A 381 -15.34 -16.99 -10.17
C ASP A 381 -14.73 -18.38 -10.32
N VAL A 382 -13.40 -18.52 -10.22
CA VAL A 382 -12.76 -19.84 -10.31
C VAL A 382 -13.09 -20.67 -9.07
N GLY A 383 -13.82 -21.78 -9.30
CA GLY A 383 -14.33 -22.68 -8.27
C GLY A 383 -14.80 -24.00 -8.87
N ALA A 384 -15.72 -24.71 -8.20
CA ALA A 384 -16.14 -26.05 -8.61
C ALA A 384 -16.75 -26.13 -10.03
N GLY A 385 -17.33 -25.03 -10.52
CA GLY A 385 -17.97 -25.00 -11.86
C GLY A 385 -17.12 -24.26 -12.89
N VAL A 386 -16.45 -23.19 -12.49
CA VAL A 386 -15.77 -22.29 -13.43
C VAL A 386 -14.26 -22.57 -13.47
N ALA A 387 -13.74 -22.66 -14.71
CA ALA A 387 -12.31 -22.68 -14.98
C ALA A 387 -11.96 -21.63 -16.05
N ARG A 388 -10.72 -21.12 -16.00
CA ARG A 388 -10.18 -20.14 -16.95
C ARG A 388 -9.00 -20.74 -17.70
N PHE A 389 -8.85 -20.34 -18.98
CA PHE A 389 -7.79 -20.85 -19.85
C PHE A 389 -7.18 -19.72 -20.65
N GLN A 390 -5.86 -19.49 -20.46
CA GLN A 390 -5.10 -18.48 -21.19
C GLN A 390 -4.17 -19.15 -22.19
N THR A 391 -4.21 -18.77 -23.47
CA THR A 391 -3.27 -19.29 -24.47
C THR A 391 -2.10 -18.37 -24.66
N PHE A 392 -0.93 -18.96 -25.02
CA PHE A 392 0.30 -18.24 -25.35
C PHE A 392 1.11 -18.99 -26.41
N VAL A 393 2.00 -18.25 -27.07
CA VAL A 393 2.91 -18.81 -28.09
C VAL A 393 4.35 -18.44 -27.68
N PRO A 394 5.16 -19.41 -27.23
CA PRO A 394 6.56 -19.13 -26.89
C PRO A 394 7.33 -18.52 -28.05
N SER A 395 8.13 -17.50 -27.79
CA SER A 395 9.00 -16.87 -28.78
C SER A 395 10.25 -17.71 -29.06
N ARG A 396 10.62 -18.59 -28.11
CA ARG A 396 11.79 -19.48 -28.18
C ARG A 396 11.45 -20.89 -27.69
N GLY A 397 12.15 -21.87 -28.18
CA GLY A 397 12.10 -23.23 -27.66
C GLY A 397 13.00 -23.39 -26.43
N GLY A 398 12.63 -24.30 -25.53
CA GLY A 398 13.37 -24.54 -24.30
C GLY A 398 12.50 -25.17 -23.21
N THR A 399 12.92 -25.04 -21.97
CA THR A 399 12.15 -25.49 -20.82
C THR A 399 11.25 -24.36 -20.32
N LEU A 400 9.94 -24.59 -20.22
CA LEU A 400 9.00 -23.70 -19.52
C LEU A 400 9.30 -23.80 -18.03
N SER A 401 10.11 -22.86 -17.53
CA SER A 401 10.66 -22.88 -16.17
C SER A 401 9.72 -22.23 -15.15
N ALA A 402 8.89 -21.27 -15.59
CA ALA A 402 7.90 -20.64 -14.71
C ALA A 402 6.65 -20.22 -15.48
N VAL A 403 5.52 -20.28 -14.79
CA VAL A 403 4.22 -19.71 -15.17
C VAL A 403 3.69 -18.95 -13.97
N SER A 404 3.27 -17.71 -14.16
CA SER A 404 2.72 -16.87 -13.10
C SER A 404 1.38 -16.27 -13.53
N TYR A 405 0.43 -16.21 -12.58
CA TYR A 405 -0.81 -15.45 -12.68
C TYR A 405 -0.90 -14.43 -11.57
N THR A 406 -1.56 -13.30 -11.81
CA THR A 406 -2.04 -12.45 -10.72
C THR A 406 -3.36 -13.02 -10.22
N SER A 407 -3.38 -13.49 -8.97
CA SER A 407 -4.53 -14.14 -8.36
C SER A 407 -4.73 -13.70 -6.91
N PHE A 408 -5.99 -13.79 -6.46
CA PHE A 408 -6.40 -13.57 -5.07
C PHE A 408 -7.51 -14.57 -4.69
N GLN A 409 -7.86 -14.64 -3.42
CA GLN A 409 -9.01 -15.40 -2.96
C GLN A 409 -10.06 -14.50 -2.29
N ALA A 410 -11.30 -15.00 -2.23
CA ALA A 410 -12.35 -14.46 -1.38
C ALA A 410 -13.19 -15.61 -0.79
N GLY A 411 -13.60 -15.47 0.47
CA GLY A 411 -14.49 -16.44 1.13
C GLY A 411 -13.83 -17.74 1.56
N ASN A 412 -12.51 -17.79 1.71
CA ASN A 412 -11.73 -18.95 2.20
C ASN A 412 -12.02 -20.22 1.42
N PRO A 413 -11.53 -20.36 0.18
CA PRO A 413 -11.71 -21.56 -0.63
C PRO A 413 -11.24 -22.83 0.10
N GLY A 414 -12.09 -23.89 0.07
CA GLY A 414 -11.80 -25.15 0.74
C GLY A 414 -10.84 -26.08 -0.01
N ALA A 415 -10.49 -25.76 -1.26
CA ALA A 415 -9.56 -26.53 -2.11
C ALA A 415 -8.57 -25.60 -2.78
N GLY A 416 -7.36 -26.09 -3.07
CA GLY A 416 -6.29 -25.31 -3.72
C GLY A 416 -6.61 -24.93 -5.16
N LEU A 417 -5.80 -24.05 -5.73
CA LEU A 417 -5.85 -23.62 -7.12
C LEU A 417 -4.96 -24.53 -7.97
N GLU A 418 -5.56 -25.23 -8.93
CA GLU A 418 -4.83 -26.06 -9.89
C GLU A 418 -4.45 -25.23 -11.11
N ILE A 419 -3.17 -25.26 -11.49
CA ILE A 419 -2.64 -24.67 -12.70
C ILE A 419 -2.07 -25.77 -13.59
N GLY A 420 -2.66 -25.95 -14.78
CA GLY A 420 -2.27 -26.95 -15.75
C GLY A 420 -1.73 -26.34 -17.03
N VAL A 421 -0.72 -26.96 -17.65
CA VAL A 421 -0.22 -26.58 -18.98
C VAL A 421 -0.67 -27.61 -20.01
N TYR A 422 -1.22 -27.14 -21.12
CA TYR A 422 -1.74 -27.97 -22.22
C TYR A 422 -1.18 -27.51 -23.56
N ALA A 423 -1.16 -28.39 -24.55
CA ALA A 423 -1.17 -27.96 -25.94
C ALA A 423 -2.53 -27.30 -26.24
N ALA A 424 -2.58 -26.32 -27.14
CA ALA A 424 -3.81 -25.59 -27.42
C ALA A 424 -4.04 -25.37 -28.91
N THR A 425 -5.32 -25.22 -29.32
CA THR A 425 -5.74 -24.88 -30.68
C THR A 425 -5.71 -23.36 -30.91
N GLU A 426 -5.83 -22.95 -32.18
CA GLU A 426 -6.05 -21.54 -32.56
C GLU A 426 -7.38 -20.98 -32.02
N GLY A 427 -8.35 -21.83 -31.73
CA GLY A 427 -9.63 -21.48 -31.11
C GLY A 427 -9.58 -21.40 -29.58
N PHE A 428 -8.39 -21.35 -28.98
CA PHE A 428 -8.17 -21.25 -27.53
C PHE A 428 -8.75 -22.42 -26.73
N GLN A 429 -8.66 -23.63 -27.29
CA GLN A 429 -9.12 -24.87 -26.63
C GLN A 429 -7.91 -25.71 -26.22
N PRO A 430 -7.93 -26.34 -25.02
CA PRO A 430 -6.93 -27.34 -24.67
C PRO A 430 -7.03 -28.58 -25.56
N THR A 431 -5.91 -29.22 -25.84
CA THR A 431 -5.86 -30.49 -26.58
C THR A 431 -5.02 -31.52 -25.85
N GLY A 432 -5.50 -32.75 -25.86
CA GLY A 432 -4.82 -33.88 -25.21
C GLY A 432 -4.82 -33.83 -23.70
N ALA A 433 -3.92 -34.59 -23.10
CA ALA A 433 -3.69 -34.56 -21.66
C ALA A 433 -2.88 -33.34 -21.21
N ALA A 434 -2.97 -33.00 -19.94
CA ALA A 434 -2.09 -31.98 -19.33
C ALA A 434 -0.63 -32.37 -19.52
N LEU A 435 0.19 -31.43 -19.97
CA LEU A 435 1.64 -31.58 -20.06
C LEU A 435 2.30 -31.43 -18.69
N SER A 436 1.69 -30.62 -17.83
CA SER A 436 2.08 -30.42 -16.42
C SER A 436 0.89 -29.95 -15.63
N THR A 437 0.84 -30.28 -14.35
CA THR A 437 -0.15 -29.79 -13.37
C THR A 437 0.53 -29.49 -12.05
N ALA A 438 0.12 -28.39 -11.41
CA ALA A 438 0.53 -28.04 -10.07
C ALA A 438 -0.68 -27.53 -9.28
N VAL A 439 -0.72 -27.82 -7.98
CA VAL A 439 -1.76 -27.31 -7.08
C VAL A 439 -1.12 -26.36 -6.09
N VAL A 440 -1.59 -25.12 -6.08
CA VAL A 440 -1.20 -24.10 -5.12
C VAL A 440 -2.16 -24.18 -3.93
N PRO A 441 -1.66 -24.39 -2.69
CA PRO A 441 -2.54 -24.45 -1.52
C PRO A 441 -3.33 -23.15 -1.34
N ALA A 442 -4.59 -23.24 -0.91
CA ALA A 442 -5.43 -22.07 -0.63
C ALA A 442 -4.77 -21.08 0.36
N THR A 443 -4.07 -21.62 1.35
CA THR A 443 -3.34 -20.82 2.36
C THR A 443 -2.16 -20.00 1.80
N SER A 444 -1.72 -20.27 0.57
CA SER A 444 -0.64 -19.52 -0.11
C SER A 444 -1.18 -18.38 -0.98
N ILE A 445 -2.50 -18.27 -1.13
CA ILE A 445 -3.15 -17.22 -1.93
C ILE A 445 -3.87 -16.28 -0.96
N GLY A 446 -3.47 -15.01 -0.96
CA GLY A 446 -4.06 -13.99 -0.09
C GLY A 446 -5.37 -13.42 -0.65
N TRP A 447 -5.92 -12.47 0.06
CA TRP A 447 -7.12 -11.75 -0.36
C TRP A 447 -6.80 -10.57 -1.29
N SER A 448 -5.57 -10.04 -1.25
CA SER A 448 -5.08 -9.08 -2.23
C SER A 448 -4.46 -9.77 -3.45
N PRO A 449 -4.50 -9.15 -4.64
CA PRO A 449 -3.86 -9.66 -5.85
C PRO A 449 -2.37 -9.90 -5.65
N ARG A 450 -1.87 -11.06 -6.04
CA ARG A 450 -0.45 -11.42 -5.94
C ARG A 450 -0.01 -12.33 -7.08
N ALA A 451 1.30 -12.38 -7.30
CA ALA A 451 1.91 -13.30 -8.26
C ALA A 451 1.90 -14.74 -7.72
N VAL A 452 1.06 -15.59 -8.32
CA VAL A 452 1.01 -17.03 -8.04
C VAL A 452 1.82 -17.74 -9.10
N THR A 453 2.98 -18.29 -8.74
CA THR A 453 3.94 -18.89 -9.68
C THR A 453 4.08 -20.39 -9.47
N VAL A 454 4.08 -21.14 -10.56
CA VAL A 454 4.39 -22.57 -10.61
C VAL A 454 5.54 -22.85 -11.58
N THR A 455 6.20 -24.00 -11.41
CA THR A 455 7.37 -24.42 -12.21
C THR A 455 7.03 -25.68 -13.02
N PRO A 456 6.49 -25.56 -14.25
CA PRO A 456 6.05 -26.71 -15.03
C PRO A 456 7.15 -27.68 -15.42
N GLY A 457 8.37 -27.18 -15.71
CA GLY A 457 9.54 -27.97 -16.07
C GLY A 457 9.41 -28.77 -17.38
N ILE A 458 8.55 -28.36 -18.31
CA ILE A 458 8.27 -29.05 -19.58
C ILE A 458 8.99 -28.40 -20.75
N ALA A 459 9.28 -29.21 -21.80
CA ALA A 459 9.80 -28.67 -23.04
C ALA A 459 8.70 -27.99 -23.84
N VAL A 460 8.97 -26.77 -24.33
CA VAL A 460 8.10 -26.02 -25.26
C VAL A 460 8.85 -25.71 -26.56
N THR A 461 8.09 -25.58 -27.64
CA THR A 461 8.63 -25.29 -28.98
C THR A 461 8.22 -23.88 -29.40
N ALA A 462 9.15 -23.07 -29.89
CA ALA A 462 8.86 -21.75 -30.45
C ALA A 462 7.76 -21.82 -31.53
N GLY A 463 6.83 -20.86 -31.48
CA GLY A 463 5.74 -20.75 -32.46
C GLY A 463 4.60 -21.76 -32.28
N LYS A 464 4.70 -22.74 -31.39
CA LYS A 464 3.56 -23.63 -31.03
C LYS A 464 2.69 -23.00 -29.96
N ARG A 465 1.37 -23.18 -30.08
CA ARG A 465 0.42 -22.66 -29.11
C ARG A 465 0.27 -23.62 -27.94
N TYR A 466 0.35 -23.06 -26.74
CA TYR A 466 0.07 -23.71 -25.46
C TYR A 466 -1.02 -22.94 -24.72
N GLY A 467 -1.56 -23.53 -23.68
CA GLY A 467 -2.52 -22.87 -22.81
C GLY A 467 -2.33 -23.25 -21.35
N LEU A 468 -2.71 -22.34 -20.52
CA LEU A 468 -2.61 -22.36 -19.06
C LEU A 468 -4.03 -22.47 -18.49
N LEU A 469 -4.38 -23.64 -17.97
CA LEU A 469 -5.67 -23.88 -17.28
C LEU A 469 -5.55 -23.47 -15.83
N VAL A 470 -6.53 -22.72 -15.34
CA VAL A 470 -6.70 -22.39 -13.92
C VAL A 470 -8.08 -22.86 -13.48
N ARG A 471 -8.13 -23.75 -12.47
CA ARG A 471 -9.36 -24.28 -11.90
C ARG A 471 -9.22 -24.63 -10.42
N SER A 472 -10.34 -24.84 -9.74
CA SER A 472 -10.37 -25.32 -8.35
C SER A 472 -11.61 -26.16 -8.11
N ALA A 473 -11.49 -27.18 -7.28
CA ALA A 473 -12.64 -27.99 -6.82
C ALA A 473 -13.36 -27.35 -5.61
N THR A 474 -13.02 -26.13 -5.24
CA THR A 474 -13.66 -25.47 -4.08
C THR A 474 -15.14 -25.23 -4.32
N THR A 475 -15.95 -25.56 -3.32
CA THR A 475 -17.40 -25.28 -3.29
C THR A 475 -17.75 -24.10 -2.39
N THR A 476 -16.74 -23.52 -1.71
CA THR A 476 -16.86 -22.35 -0.84
C THR A 476 -15.85 -21.30 -1.29
N GLY A 477 -16.24 -20.04 -1.28
CA GLY A 477 -15.37 -18.96 -1.77
C GLY A 477 -15.05 -19.08 -3.26
N CYS A 478 -14.10 -18.29 -3.72
CA CYS A 478 -13.62 -18.28 -5.10
C CYS A 478 -12.14 -17.87 -5.15
N TYR A 479 -11.48 -18.19 -6.27
CA TYR A 479 -10.23 -17.55 -6.66
C TYR A 479 -10.52 -16.52 -7.74
N GLY A 480 -9.90 -15.35 -7.59
CA GLY A 480 -9.96 -14.26 -8.54
C GLY A 480 -8.75 -14.22 -9.43
N LEU A 481 -8.95 -13.81 -10.68
CA LEU A 481 -7.89 -13.54 -11.64
C LEU A 481 -8.06 -12.13 -12.19
N GLU A 482 -6.94 -11.46 -12.44
CA GLU A 482 -6.93 -10.16 -13.10
C GLU A 482 -6.88 -10.36 -14.62
N TYR A 483 -7.64 -9.56 -15.36
CA TYR A 483 -7.72 -9.66 -16.82
C TYR A 483 -7.58 -8.30 -17.51
N ASN A 484 -7.24 -8.36 -18.79
CA ASN A 484 -7.11 -7.23 -19.71
C ASN A 484 -8.03 -7.40 -20.90
N ASP A 485 -8.91 -6.43 -21.15
CA ASP A 485 -9.79 -6.36 -22.31
C ASP A 485 -9.63 -5.04 -23.10
N SER A 486 -8.69 -4.19 -22.71
CA SER A 486 -8.40 -2.93 -23.40
C SER A 486 -7.21 -3.03 -24.36
N SER A 487 -6.23 -3.87 -24.02
CA SER A 487 -5.05 -4.15 -24.86
C SER A 487 -4.61 -5.60 -24.62
N PRO A 488 -5.44 -6.60 -25.03
CA PRO A 488 -5.18 -7.99 -24.71
C PRO A 488 -3.89 -8.50 -25.35
N TYR A 489 -3.31 -9.53 -24.76
CA TYR A 489 -2.09 -10.18 -25.23
C TYR A 489 -2.22 -10.63 -26.71
N PRO A 490 -1.35 -10.17 -27.62
CA PRO A 490 -1.51 -10.40 -29.05
C PRO A 490 -1.19 -11.85 -29.49
N GLY A 491 -0.46 -12.62 -28.68
CA GLY A 491 -0.05 -13.99 -28.98
C GLY A 491 -1.09 -15.06 -28.59
N GLY A 492 -2.27 -14.66 -28.08
CA GLY A 492 -3.28 -15.60 -27.63
C GLY A 492 -4.53 -14.91 -27.13
N GLY A 493 -5.35 -15.62 -26.36
CA GLY A 493 -6.57 -15.11 -25.77
C GLY A 493 -7.04 -15.99 -24.63
N GLU A 494 -8.10 -15.53 -23.99
CA GLU A 494 -8.76 -16.21 -22.89
C GLU A 494 -9.89 -17.12 -23.40
N ALA A 495 -10.18 -18.17 -22.65
CA ALA A 495 -11.41 -18.93 -22.74
C ALA A 495 -11.87 -19.33 -21.33
N TYR A 496 -13.17 -19.46 -21.13
CA TYR A 496 -13.75 -19.92 -19.87
C TYR A 496 -14.55 -21.20 -20.04
N SER A 497 -14.68 -21.92 -18.96
CA SER A 497 -15.48 -23.13 -18.81
C SER A 497 -16.47 -22.95 -17.67
N ASN A 498 -17.70 -23.49 -17.83
CA ASN A 498 -18.71 -23.58 -16.77
C ASN A 498 -18.94 -25.01 -16.28
N ASP A 499 -18.11 -25.93 -16.72
CA ASP A 499 -18.19 -27.37 -16.43
C ASP A 499 -16.83 -27.91 -15.95
N HIS A 500 -16.15 -27.12 -15.16
CA HIS A 500 -14.87 -27.42 -14.52
C HIS A 500 -13.74 -27.78 -15.51
N GLY A 501 -13.75 -27.17 -16.70
CA GLY A 501 -12.70 -27.35 -17.69
C GLY A 501 -12.91 -28.50 -18.65
N VAL A 502 -14.16 -28.99 -18.81
CA VAL A 502 -14.52 -30.02 -19.81
C VAL A 502 -14.77 -29.39 -21.17
N THR A 503 -15.53 -28.29 -21.23
CA THR A 503 -15.76 -27.52 -22.45
C THR A 503 -15.38 -26.05 -22.24
N PHE A 504 -14.89 -25.38 -23.29
CA PHE A 504 -14.44 -24.00 -23.21
C PHE A 504 -15.13 -23.12 -24.24
N ARG A 505 -15.40 -21.90 -23.86
CA ARG A 505 -15.88 -20.81 -24.72
C ARG A 505 -14.80 -19.73 -24.83
N ALA A 506 -14.34 -19.46 -26.05
CA ALA A 506 -13.32 -18.47 -26.31
C ALA A 506 -13.77 -17.04 -26.07
N GLU A 507 -12.91 -16.22 -25.50
CA GLU A 507 -13.05 -14.76 -25.30
C GLU A 507 -11.85 -14.05 -25.97
N PRO A 508 -11.82 -13.98 -27.31
CA PRO A 508 -10.62 -13.54 -28.07
C PRO A 508 -10.23 -12.06 -27.84
N GLY A 509 -11.15 -11.25 -27.31
CA GLY A 509 -10.89 -9.85 -26.95
C GLY A 509 -10.34 -9.65 -25.53
N ARG A 510 -9.88 -10.73 -24.88
CA ARG A 510 -9.46 -10.70 -23.48
C ARG A 510 -8.25 -11.60 -23.25
N SER A 511 -7.43 -11.23 -22.28
CA SER A 511 -6.35 -12.04 -21.73
C SER A 511 -6.29 -11.92 -20.21
N LEU A 512 -5.83 -12.98 -19.54
CA LEU A 512 -5.50 -12.92 -18.11
C LEU A 512 -4.14 -12.21 -17.95
N LYS A 513 -3.93 -11.57 -16.79
CA LYS A 513 -2.61 -11.10 -16.40
C LYS A 513 -1.75 -12.30 -16.03
N PHE A 514 -0.76 -12.58 -16.84
CA PHE A 514 0.11 -13.75 -16.71
C PHE A 514 1.54 -13.46 -17.18
N SER A 515 2.44 -14.33 -16.82
CA SER A 515 3.75 -14.40 -17.46
C SER A 515 4.24 -15.85 -17.58
N THR A 516 5.11 -16.09 -18.58
CA THR A 516 5.81 -17.36 -18.75
C THR A 516 7.30 -17.09 -18.89
N SER A 517 8.13 -17.99 -18.33
CA SER A 517 9.58 -17.95 -18.51
C SER A 517 10.05 -19.23 -19.19
N VAL A 518 10.89 -19.09 -20.24
CA VAL A 518 11.50 -20.20 -20.98
C VAL A 518 13.01 -20.07 -20.86
N GLY A 519 13.68 -21.14 -20.41
CA GLY A 519 15.13 -21.21 -20.23
C GLY A 519 15.80 -22.27 -21.08
#